data_a5cb3fa0e7e0ba21db948580dfc86c81
#
_entry.id   a5cb3fa0e7e0ba21db948580dfc86c81
#
_cell.length_a   1.000
_cell.length_b   1.000
_cell.length_c   1.000
_cell.angle_alpha   90.00
_cell.angle_beta   90.00
_cell.angle_gamma   90.00
#
_symmetry.space_group_name_H-M   'P 1'
#
loop_
_entity.id
_entity.type
_entity.pdbx_description
1 polymer ?
#
loop_
_entity_poly.entity_id
_entity_poly.type
_entity_poly.pdbx_seq_one_letter_code
_entity_poly.pdbx_strand_id
1 'polypeptide(L)'
;YMEVVRAVSAADDEVLHQLEQAEQPVTINNIEAMQELVSGSAYGRIFGADRTKAEKIIDSMSDEKSLREAIESLDDEKSESIPQSDEADINSYDSVRQAALKNNIIDLVKNLNRQRDYRIPVLSDDKIGVMKLTMISDGSESGRISIRYDNESCGEVSIELKVTDDTFDVFGVCTGENNDFAGLLQNAAEKIKEEFNFEKTNVYANSNDKVTDITYEKSESQPSSKLYRIAKSFISDLM
;
A
#
# COMPACT_ATOMS: atom_id res chain seq x y z
N TYR A 1 -8.81 -19.88 21.29
CA TYR A 1 -8.07 -18.89 22.10
C TYR A 1 -6.56 -19.13 22.03
N MET A 2 -6.08 -20.36 22.25
CA MET A 2 -4.64 -20.71 22.20
C MET A 2 -4.02 -20.51 20.81
N GLU A 3 -4.76 -20.76 19.73
CA GLU A 3 -4.28 -20.54 18.36
C GLU A 3 -4.13 -19.06 18.04
N VAL A 4 -5.06 -18.21 18.47
CA VAL A 4 -4.94 -16.75 18.31
C VAL A 4 -3.72 -16.23 19.07
N VAL A 5 -3.51 -16.68 20.31
CA VAL A 5 -2.33 -16.28 21.10
C VAL A 5 -1.03 -16.68 20.40
N ARG A 6 -0.96 -17.88 19.81
CA ARG A 6 0.20 -18.31 19.03
C ARG A 6 0.41 -17.48 17.77
N ALA A 7 -0.67 -17.17 17.04
CA ALA A 7 -0.62 -16.35 15.83
C ALA A 7 -0.14 -14.93 16.16
N VAL A 8 -0.67 -14.31 17.22
CA VAL A 8 -0.22 -12.99 17.69
C VAL A 8 1.25 -13.01 18.13
N SER A 9 1.69 -14.06 18.85
CA SER A 9 3.09 -14.17 19.30
C SER A 9 4.06 -14.45 18.16
N ALA A 10 3.60 -14.93 17.03
CA ALA A 10 4.39 -15.20 15.83
C ALA A 10 4.27 -14.10 14.77
N ALA A 11 3.32 -13.18 14.93
CA ALA A 11 3.15 -12.06 14.02
C ALA A 11 4.25 -11.02 14.25
N ASP A 12 4.69 -10.40 13.16
CA ASP A 12 5.58 -9.25 13.23
C ASP A 12 4.84 -8.06 13.87
N ASP A 13 5.55 -7.26 14.67
CA ASP A 13 5.02 -6.04 15.29
C ASP A 13 4.39 -5.10 14.26
N GLU A 14 4.96 -5.04 13.05
CA GLU A 14 4.43 -4.26 11.94
C GLU A 14 3.03 -4.74 11.50
N VAL A 15 2.81 -6.04 11.40
CA VAL A 15 1.51 -6.62 11.04
C VAL A 15 0.44 -6.25 12.05
N LEU A 16 0.75 -6.35 13.34
CA LEU A 16 -0.17 -6.00 14.42
C LEU A 16 -0.48 -4.51 14.43
N HIS A 17 0.54 -3.69 14.23
CA HIS A 17 0.39 -2.23 14.16
C HIS A 17 -0.47 -1.80 12.96
N GLN A 18 -0.26 -2.38 11.77
CA GLN A 18 -1.08 -2.09 10.61
C GLN A 18 -2.54 -2.55 10.76
N LEU A 19 -2.80 -3.68 11.45
CA LEU A 19 -4.16 -4.10 11.79
C LEU A 19 -4.84 -3.11 12.74
N GLU A 20 -4.13 -2.61 13.73
CA GLU A 20 -4.64 -1.59 14.65
C GLU A 20 -4.96 -0.29 13.90
N GLN A 21 -4.05 0.21 13.05
CA GLN A 21 -4.28 1.38 12.21
C GLN A 21 -5.48 1.22 11.28
N ALA A 22 -5.68 0.02 10.75
CA ALA A 22 -6.80 -0.33 9.88
C ALA A 22 -8.11 -0.54 10.64
N GLU A 23 -8.11 -0.42 11.98
CA GLU A 23 -9.27 -0.71 12.86
C GLU A 23 -9.83 -2.13 12.62
N GLN A 24 -8.95 -3.08 12.28
CA GLN A 24 -9.33 -4.46 12.03
C GLN A 24 -9.15 -5.33 13.29
N PRO A 25 -10.08 -6.22 13.58
CA PRO A 25 -9.93 -7.11 14.72
C PRO A 25 -8.72 -8.05 14.53
N VAL A 26 -8.01 -8.31 15.63
CA VAL A 26 -6.86 -9.23 15.62
C VAL A 26 -7.39 -10.67 15.61
N THR A 27 -7.53 -11.21 14.42
CA THR A 27 -7.92 -12.61 14.15
C THR A 27 -6.81 -13.29 13.35
N ILE A 28 -6.78 -14.63 13.36
CA ILE A 28 -5.81 -15.39 12.56
C ILE A 28 -5.92 -15.00 11.08
N ASN A 29 -7.11 -14.91 10.54
CA ASN A 29 -7.37 -14.57 9.15
C ASN A 29 -6.87 -13.17 8.80
N ASN A 30 -7.10 -12.18 9.66
CA ASN A 30 -6.64 -10.82 9.44
C ASN A 30 -5.10 -10.70 9.59
N ILE A 31 -4.49 -11.47 10.50
CA ILE A 31 -3.03 -11.55 10.62
C ILE A 31 -2.43 -12.12 9.33
N GLU A 32 -2.93 -13.29 8.86
CA GLU A 32 -2.45 -13.92 7.62
C GLU A 32 -2.64 -12.98 6.41
N ALA A 33 -3.79 -12.34 6.28
CA ALA A 33 -4.06 -11.39 5.19
C ALA A 33 -3.16 -10.15 5.25
N MET A 34 -2.91 -9.60 6.44
CA MET A 34 -2.02 -8.45 6.60
C MET A 34 -0.56 -8.83 6.35
N GLN A 35 -0.12 -10.04 6.73
CA GLN A 35 1.21 -10.56 6.40
C GLN A 35 1.44 -10.60 4.88
N GLU A 36 0.45 -11.03 4.08
CA GLU A 36 0.55 -11.02 2.62
C GLU A 36 0.64 -9.59 2.06
N LEU A 37 -0.02 -8.60 2.69
CA LEU A 37 0.08 -7.20 2.30
C LEU A 37 1.45 -6.60 2.65
N VAL A 38 1.94 -6.87 3.85
CA VAL A 38 3.25 -6.37 4.33
C VAL A 38 4.39 -7.00 3.54
N SER A 39 4.32 -8.31 3.24
CA SER A 39 5.33 -9.01 2.43
C SER A 39 5.28 -8.68 0.93
N GLY A 40 4.28 -7.91 0.50
CA GLY A 40 4.11 -7.55 -0.91
C GLY A 40 3.54 -8.67 -1.80
N SER A 41 3.10 -9.80 -1.25
CA SER A 41 2.61 -10.98 -2.01
C SER A 41 1.10 -10.97 -2.29
N ALA A 42 0.35 -10.04 -1.69
CA ALA A 42 -1.11 -10.01 -1.72
C ALA A 42 -1.71 -10.06 -3.14
N TYR A 43 -1.23 -9.24 -4.06
CA TYR A 43 -1.78 -9.21 -5.42
C TYR A 43 -1.40 -10.44 -6.23
N GLY A 44 -0.25 -11.05 -5.97
CA GLY A 44 0.09 -12.37 -6.52
C GLY A 44 -0.92 -13.44 -6.07
N ARG A 45 -1.41 -13.36 -4.84
CA ARG A 45 -2.49 -14.24 -4.35
C ARG A 45 -3.84 -13.95 -4.99
N ILE A 46 -4.18 -12.68 -5.19
CA ILE A 46 -5.46 -12.26 -5.78
C ILE A 46 -5.52 -12.66 -7.25
N PHE A 47 -4.52 -12.31 -8.02
CA PHE A 47 -4.53 -12.40 -9.48
C PHE A 47 -3.75 -13.59 -10.05
N GLY A 48 -2.90 -14.25 -9.23
CA GLY A 48 -1.99 -15.26 -9.74
C GLY A 48 -1.01 -14.66 -10.74
N ALA A 49 -0.98 -15.23 -11.95
CA ALA A 49 -0.13 -14.74 -13.04
C ALA A 49 -0.82 -13.69 -13.96
N ASP A 50 -2.07 -13.32 -13.67
CA ASP A 50 -2.83 -12.38 -14.52
C ASP A 50 -2.45 -10.93 -14.22
N ARG A 51 -1.42 -10.46 -14.90
CA ARG A 51 -0.90 -9.08 -14.76
C ARG A 51 -1.88 -8.03 -15.28
N THR A 52 -2.74 -8.38 -16.24
CA THR A 52 -3.69 -7.45 -16.86
C THR A 52 -4.66 -6.84 -15.85
N LYS A 53 -5.01 -7.62 -14.81
CA LYS A 53 -5.87 -7.13 -13.74
C LYS A 53 -5.17 -6.14 -12.82
N ALA A 54 -3.89 -6.38 -12.53
CA ALA A 54 -3.06 -5.42 -11.79
C ALA A 54 -2.88 -4.13 -12.59
N GLU A 55 -2.61 -4.22 -13.90
CA GLU A 55 -2.50 -3.06 -14.81
C GLU A 55 -3.76 -2.19 -14.77
N LYS A 56 -4.96 -2.77 -14.76
CA LYS A 56 -6.21 -2.02 -14.66
C LYS A 56 -6.30 -1.17 -13.39
N ILE A 57 -5.81 -1.67 -12.26
CA ILE A 57 -5.77 -0.87 -11.01
C ILE A 57 -4.74 0.25 -11.14
N ILE A 58 -3.57 -0.03 -11.70
CA ILE A 58 -2.53 0.97 -11.94
C ILE A 58 -3.03 2.08 -12.86
N ASP A 59 -3.66 1.72 -13.97
CA ASP A 59 -4.24 2.67 -14.92
C ASP A 59 -5.34 3.54 -14.28
N SER A 60 -6.08 2.99 -13.31
CA SER A 60 -7.11 3.70 -12.57
C SER A 60 -6.56 4.78 -11.62
N MET A 61 -5.24 4.81 -11.37
CA MET A 61 -4.61 5.88 -10.58
C MET A 61 -4.73 7.27 -11.24
N SER A 62 -5.30 7.36 -12.44
CA SER A 62 -5.55 8.64 -13.13
C SER A 62 -6.28 9.66 -12.25
N ASP A 63 -7.21 9.22 -11.42
CA ASP A 63 -7.90 10.01 -10.39
C ASP A 63 -8.29 9.13 -9.19
N GLU A 64 -8.48 9.75 -8.01
CA GLU A 64 -8.76 9.04 -6.76
C GLU A 64 -10.05 8.22 -6.80
N LYS A 65 -11.09 8.73 -7.48
CA LYS A 65 -12.38 8.04 -7.58
C LYS A 65 -12.25 6.77 -8.40
N SER A 66 -11.59 6.84 -9.55
CA SER A 66 -11.33 5.69 -10.42
C SER A 66 -10.50 4.61 -9.70
N LEU A 67 -9.46 5.01 -8.95
CA LEU A 67 -8.69 4.07 -8.13
C LEU A 67 -9.56 3.38 -7.08
N ARG A 68 -10.40 4.13 -6.37
CA ARG A 68 -11.30 3.57 -5.36
C ARG A 68 -12.30 2.60 -5.96
N GLU A 69 -12.89 2.93 -7.10
CA GLU A 69 -13.82 2.06 -7.82
C GLU A 69 -13.13 0.78 -8.32
N ALA A 70 -11.91 0.88 -8.84
CA ALA A 70 -11.13 -0.28 -9.26
C ALA A 70 -10.80 -1.22 -8.10
N ILE A 71 -10.44 -0.68 -6.93
CA ILE A 71 -10.22 -1.49 -5.72
C ILE A 71 -11.53 -2.13 -5.22
N GLU A 72 -12.64 -1.40 -5.22
CA GLU A 72 -13.94 -1.98 -4.84
C GLU A 72 -14.38 -3.11 -5.80
N SER A 73 -14.00 -3.06 -7.08
CA SER A 73 -14.28 -4.12 -8.06
C SER A 73 -13.52 -5.43 -7.81
N LEU A 74 -12.56 -5.45 -6.86
CA LEU A 74 -11.89 -6.69 -6.45
C LEU A 74 -12.85 -7.75 -5.90
N ASP A 75 -14.10 -7.40 -5.53
CA ASP A 75 -15.11 -8.38 -5.17
C ASP A 75 -15.37 -9.41 -6.28
N ASP A 76 -15.21 -9.01 -7.55
CA ASP A 76 -15.35 -9.91 -8.69
C ASP A 76 -14.26 -11.01 -8.74
N GLU A 77 -13.17 -10.81 -7.99
CA GLU A 77 -12.07 -11.76 -7.88
C GLU A 77 -12.24 -12.74 -6.72
N LYS A 78 -13.24 -12.55 -5.88
CA LYS A 78 -13.51 -13.48 -4.76
C LYS A 78 -13.84 -14.87 -5.31
N SER A 79 -13.22 -15.85 -4.70
CA SER A 79 -13.53 -17.23 -4.99
C SER A 79 -14.89 -17.57 -4.41
N GLU A 80 -15.79 -18.17 -5.24
CA GLU A 80 -17.02 -18.73 -4.74
C GLU A 80 -16.72 -19.79 -3.68
N SER A 81 -17.41 -19.69 -2.55
CA SER A 81 -17.16 -20.56 -1.43
C SER A 81 -17.60 -21.99 -1.75
N ILE A 82 -16.65 -22.92 -1.69
CA ILE A 82 -16.78 -24.35 -1.35
C ILE A 82 -17.62 -25.20 -2.28
N PRO A 83 -17.03 -26.18 -2.97
CA PRO A 83 -17.79 -27.32 -3.44
C PRO A 83 -18.35 -28.08 -2.22
N GLN A 84 -19.66 -28.16 -2.10
CA GLN A 84 -20.34 -29.11 -1.21
C GLN A 84 -20.15 -30.51 -1.79
N SER A 85 -19.01 -31.14 -1.52
CA SER A 85 -18.80 -32.55 -1.77
C SER A 85 -18.49 -33.24 -0.45
N ASP A 86 -19.25 -34.27 -0.14
CA ASP A 86 -19.16 -35.07 1.10
C ASP A 86 -17.85 -35.90 1.20
N GLU A 87 -16.94 -35.80 0.27
CA GLU A 87 -15.61 -36.43 0.30
C GLU A 87 -14.55 -35.32 0.44
N ALA A 88 -14.21 -34.96 1.69
CA ALA A 88 -13.14 -34.06 2.03
C ALA A 88 -11.77 -34.72 1.78
N ASP A 89 -11.26 -34.60 0.57
CA ASP A 89 -9.88 -34.91 0.25
C ASP A 89 -8.97 -33.78 0.80
N ILE A 90 -7.75 -34.11 1.25
CA ILE A 90 -6.77 -33.13 1.81
C ILE A 90 -6.54 -31.98 0.82
N ASN A 91 -6.54 -32.24 -0.47
CA ASN A 91 -6.43 -31.25 -1.54
C ASN A 91 -7.59 -30.24 -1.55
N SER A 92 -8.79 -30.63 -1.11
CA SER A 92 -9.94 -29.73 -1.02
C SER A 92 -9.82 -28.78 0.17
N TYR A 93 -9.21 -29.20 1.28
CA TYR A 93 -8.99 -28.35 2.45
C TYR A 93 -8.00 -27.22 2.15
N ASP A 94 -6.87 -27.52 1.49
CA ASP A 94 -5.88 -26.50 1.11
C ASP A 94 -6.45 -25.50 0.11
N SER A 95 -7.25 -25.96 -0.86
CA SER A 95 -7.89 -25.06 -1.83
C SER A 95 -8.92 -24.14 -1.17
N VAL A 96 -9.70 -24.65 -0.22
CA VAL A 96 -10.65 -23.84 0.58
C VAL A 96 -9.92 -22.80 1.43
N ARG A 97 -8.82 -23.17 2.08
CA ARG A 97 -8.01 -22.26 2.88
C ARG A 97 -7.39 -21.15 2.02
N GLN A 98 -6.88 -21.50 0.83
CA GLN A 98 -6.32 -20.51 -0.10
C GLN A 98 -7.40 -19.54 -0.62
N ALA A 99 -8.60 -20.04 -0.93
CA ALA A 99 -9.72 -19.21 -1.33
C ALA A 99 -10.17 -18.28 -0.18
N ALA A 100 -10.24 -18.77 1.03
CA ALA A 100 -10.56 -17.96 2.21
C ALA A 100 -9.51 -16.87 2.46
N LEU A 101 -8.23 -17.19 2.36
CA LEU A 101 -7.15 -16.22 2.51
C LEU A 101 -7.24 -15.13 1.42
N LYS A 102 -7.43 -15.53 0.15
CA LYS A 102 -7.64 -14.59 -0.96
C LYS A 102 -8.80 -13.63 -0.67
N ASN A 103 -9.94 -14.15 -0.24
CA ASN A 103 -11.11 -13.33 0.07
C ASN A 103 -10.84 -12.37 1.24
N ASN A 104 -10.14 -12.83 2.29
CA ASN A 104 -9.74 -11.98 3.42
C ASN A 104 -8.78 -10.86 3.01
N ILE A 105 -7.84 -11.13 2.10
CA ILE A 105 -6.94 -10.09 1.54
C ILE A 105 -7.77 -9.04 0.80
N ILE A 106 -8.72 -9.45 -0.05
CA ILE A 106 -9.59 -8.54 -0.80
C ILE A 106 -10.40 -7.66 0.16
N ASP A 107 -11.02 -8.26 1.18
CA ASP A 107 -11.80 -7.52 2.17
C ASP A 107 -10.94 -6.51 2.94
N LEU A 108 -9.72 -6.90 3.30
CA LEU A 108 -8.78 -6.03 4.00
C LEU A 108 -8.33 -4.86 3.12
N VAL A 109 -7.95 -5.12 1.85
CA VAL A 109 -7.58 -4.07 0.88
C VAL A 109 -8.71 -3.07 0.69
N LYS A 110 -9.96 -3.53 0.58
CA LYS A 110 -11.14 -2.67 0.45
C LYS A 110 -11.39 -1.85 1.72
N ASN A 111 -11.23 -2.43 2.91
CA ASN A 111 -11.39 -1.71 4.16
C ASN A 111 -10.34 -0.60 4.30
N LEU A 112 -9.08 -0.89 3.98
CA LEU A 112 -8.00 0.10 3.93
C LEU A 112 -8.30 1.22 2.92
N ASN A 113 -8.76 0.87 1.72
CA ASN A 113 -9.15 1.82 0.69
C ASN A 113 -10.21 2.83 1.17
N ARG A 114 -11.18 2.39 1.97
CA ARG A 114 -12.19 3.28 2.57
C ARG A 114 -11.60 4.30 3.55
N GLN A 115 -10.48 3.94 4.16
CA GLN A 115 -9.71 4.80 5.06
C GLN A 115 -8.64 5.63 4.35
N ARG A 116 -8.57 5.58 3.01
CA ARG A 116 -7.55 6.23 2.18
C ARG A 116 -6.13 5.77 2.47
N ASP A 117 -6.01 4.53 2.89
CA ASP A 117 -4.80 3.75 2.92
C ASP A 117 -4.85 2.77 1.75
N TYR A 118 -4.32 3.21 0.60
CA TYR A 118 -4.39 2.45 -0.64
C TYR A 118 -3.29 1.40 -0.68
N ARG A 119 -3.67 0.20 -1.11
CA ARG A 119 -2.74 -0.84 -1.51
C ARG A 119 -2.82 -0.95 -3.02
N ILE A 120 -1.77 -0.54 -3.71
CA ILE A 120 -1.72 -0.43 -5.16
C ILE A 120 -0.75 -1.50 -5.68
N PRO A 121 -1.12 -2.30 -6.71
CA PRO A 121 -0.20 -3.26 -7.28
C PRO A 121 0.98 -2.54 -7.94
N VAL A 122 2.17 -3.12 -7.82
CA VAL A 122 3.38 -2.70 -8.52
C VAL A 122 3.88 -3.88 -9.35
N LEU A 123 4.13 -3.64 -10.64
CA LEU A 123 4.63 -4.68 -11.52
C LEU A 123 6.15 -4.65 -11.56
N SER A 124 6.78 -5.76 -11.21
CA SER A 124 8.19 -6.03 -11.48
C SER A 124 8.30 -7.21 -12.45
N ASP A 125 9.52 -7.52 -12.91
CA ASP A 125 9.74 -8.56 -13.92
C ASP A 125 9.14 -9.90 -13.51
N ASP A 126 9.33 -10.30 -12.26
CA ASP A 126 8.96 -11.62 -11.77
C ASP A 126 7.71 -11.68 -10.88
N LYS A 127 7.23 -10.54 -10.35
CA LYS A 127 6.12 -10.52 -9.37
C LYS A 127 5.20 -9.31 -9.49
N ILE A 128 4.02 -9.46 -8.88
CA ILE A 128 3.13 -8.34 -8.61
C ILE A 128 3.31 -7.99 -7.14
N GLY A 129 3.96 -6.85 -6.88
CA GLY A 129 4.19 -6.32 -5.54
C GLY A 129 3.04 -5.45 -5.04
N VAL A 130 3.25 -4.83 -3.89
CA VAL A 130 2.30 -3.90 -3.26
C VAL A 130 2.99 -2.58 -2.95
N MET A 131 2.39 -1.47 -3.38
CA MET A 131 2.73 -0.13 -2.90
C MET A 131 1.68 0.33 -1.90
N LYS A 132 2.11 0.76 -0.73
CA LYS A 132 1.27 1.43 0.26
C LYS A 132 1.28 2.93 -0.03
N LEU A 133 0.10 3.51 -0.18
CA LEU A 133 -0.10 4.95 -0.31
C LEU A 133 -1.11 5.42 0.74
N THR A 134 -0.66 6.20 1.71
CA THR A 134 -1.51 6.75 2.77
C THR A 134 -1.52 8.27 2.67
N MET A 135 -2.69 8.87 2.77
CA MET A 135 -2.86 10.33 2.72
C MET A 135 -3.60 10.82 3.96
N ILE A 136 -3.02 11.84 4.60
CA ILE A 136 -3.57 12.49 5.78
C ILE A 136 -3.69 13.97 5.50
N SER A 137 -4.89 14.52 5.64
CA SER A 137 -5.12 15.95 5.45
C SER A 137 -5.13 16.68 6.78
N ASP A 138 -4.49 17.84 6.82
CA ASP A 138 -4.48 18.75 7.97
C ASP A 138 -5.59 19.82 7.89
N GLY A 139 -6.59 19.63 7.02
CA GLY A 139 -7.81 20.41 6.99
C GLY A 139 -8.10 21.23 5.75
N SER A 140 -7.15 21.66 4.93
CA SER A 140 -7.39 22.39 3.69
C SER A 140 -6.73 21.68 2.49
N GLU A 141 -5.75 22.30 1.91
CA GLU A 141 -4.93 21.72 0.82
C GLU A 141 -3.59 21.19 1.32
N SER A 142 -3.35 21.26 2.62
CA SER A 142 -2.14 20.79 3.30
C SER A 142 -2.33 19.39 3.88
N GLY A 143 -1.22 18.71 4.14
CA GLY A 143 -1.23 17.37 4.71
C GLY A 143 0.06 16.60 4.47
N ARG A 144 -0.04 15.29 4.65
CA ARG A 144 1.06 14.35 4.47
C ARG A 144 0.66 13.21 3.56
N ILE A 145 1.64 12.73 2.80
CA ILE A 145 1.51 11.58 1.92
C ILE A 145 2.64 10.63 2.26
N SER A 146 2.32 9.39 2.57
CA SER A 146 3.30 8.33 2.80
C SER A 146 3.22 7.31 1.66
N ILE A 147 4.37 6.99 1.07
CA ILE A 147 4.52 6.02 -0.02
C ILE A 147 5.55 5.00 0.43
N ARG A 148 5.20 3.69 0.38
CA ARG A 148 6.13 2.61 0.71
C ARG A 148 5.97 1.47 -0.28
N TYR A 149 7.08 0.97 -0.80
CA TYR A 149 7.11 -0.15 -1.75
C TYR A 149 8.49 -0.80 -1.81
N ASP A 150 8.54 -2.03 -2.31
CA ASP A 150 9.80 -2.71 -2.62
C ASP A 150 10.24 -2.34 -4.04
N ASN A 151 11.51 -1.93 -4.16
CA ASN A 151 12.16 -1.64 -5.43
C ASN A 151 13.37 -2.56 -5.60
N GLU A 152 13.53 -3.15 -6.78
CA GLU A 152 14.61 -4.11 -7.05
C GLU A 152 16.01 -3.50 -6.90
N SER A 153 16.17 -2.21 -7.22
CA SER A 153 17.45 -1.50 -7.16
C SER A 153 17.74 -0.84 -5.82
N CYS A 154 16.69 -0.43 -5.09
CA CYS A 154 16.79 0.36 -3.87
C CYS A 154 16.41 -0.44 -2.61
N GLY A 155 15.93 -1.68 -2.77
CA GLY A 155 15.34 -2.44 -1.67
C GLY A 155 14.01 -1.82 -1.23
N GLU A 156 13.71 -1.88 0.05
CA GLU A 156 12.53 -1.26 0.61
C GLU A 156 12.66 0.28 0.59
N VAL A 157 11.68 0.95 0.04
CA VAL A 157 11.61 2.41 -0.11
C VAL A 157 10.45 2.95 0.71
N SER A 158 10.72 3.98 1.52
CA SER A 158 9.69 4.76 2.21
C SER A 158 9.91 6.23 1.92
N ILE A 159 8.84 6.90 1.51
CA ILE A 159 8.87 8.34 1.19
C ILE A 159 7.72 9.01 1.92
N GLU A 160 8.04 10.08 2.63
CA GLU A 160 7.06 10.99 3.21
C GLU A 160 7.11 12.33 2.48
N LEU A 161 5.94 12.79 2.03
CA LEU A 161 5.75 14.10 1.45
C LEU A 161 4.94 14.94 2.44
N LYS A 162 5.48 16.09 2.82
CA LYS A 162 4.77 17.08 3.63
C LYS A 162 4.38 18.26 2.75
N VAL A 163 3.10 18.49 2.65
CA VAL A 163 2.52 19.55 1.81
C VAL A 163 1.94 20.62 2.71
N THR A 164 2.34 21.86 2.48
CA THR A 164 1.70 23.06 3.05
C THR A 164 1.27 23.97 1.91
N ASP A 165 0.74 25.15 2.22
CA ASP A 165 0.30 26.08 1.17
C ASP A 165 1.47 26.49 0.26
N ASP A 166 2.64 26.74 0.85
CA ASP A 166 3.81 27.32 0.14
C ASP A 166 4.99 26.35 0.02
N THR A 167 4.99 25.25 0.80
CA THR A 167 6.15 24.35 0.85
C THR A 167 5.82 22.91 0.54
N PHE A 168 6.78 22.24 -0.10
CA PHE A 168 6.74 20.83 -0.41
C PHE A 168 8.04 20.16 0.06
N ASP A 169 7.96 19.41 1.14
CA ASP A 169 9.12 18.73 1.71
C ASP A 169 9.03 17.22 1.41
N VAL A 170 10.17 16.63 1.02
CA VAL A 170 10.32 15.22 0.67
C VAL A 170 11.33 14.57 1.61
N PHE A 171 10.93 13.50 2.28
CA PHE A 171 11.79 12.68 3.12
C PHE A 171 11.78 11.26 2.57
N GLY A 172 12.92 10.79 2.07
CA GLY A 172 13.05 9.46 1.51
C GLY A 172 14.08 8.62 2.24
N VAL A 173 13.74 7.35 2.46
CA VAL A 173 14.63 6.33 3.03
C VAL A 173 14.57 5.09 2.14
N CYS A 174 15.72 4.48 1.89
CA CYS A 174 15.81 3.19 1.21
C CYS A 174 16.76 2.26 1.97
N THR A 175 16.55 0.94 1.86
CA THR A 175 17.42 -0.07 2.53
C THR A 175 18.60 -0.51 1.66
N GLY A 176 18.54 -0.28 0.34
CA GLY A 176 19.61 -0.63 -0.59
C GLY A 176 20.63 0.50 -0.78
N GLU A 177 21.83 0.14 -1.20
CA GLU A 177 22.84 1.11 -1.64
C GLU A 177 22.49 1.61 -3.05
N ASN A 178 21.70 2.67 -3.14
CA ASN A 178 21.45 3.33 -4.41
C ASN A 178 21.98 4.77 -4.37
N ASN A 179 23.10 4.99 -5.04
CA ASN A 179 23.75 6.31 -5.13
C ASN A 179 22.90 7.34 -5.89
N ASP A 180 21.86 6.92 -6.62
CA ASP A 180 21.01 7.79 -7.44
C ASP A 180 19.66 8.11 -6.79
N PHE A 181 19.32 7.45 -5.66
CA PHE A 181 18.02 7.64 -4.99
C PHE A 181 17.75 9.09 -4.60
N ALA A 182 18.78 9.79 -4.07
CA ALA A 182 18.65 11.21 -3.75
C ALA A 182 18.41 12.08 -5.00
N GLY A 183 19.05 11.75 -6.11
CA GLY A 183 18.85 12.43 -7.39
C GLY A 183 17.45 12.22 -7.97
N LEU A 184 16.91 11.00 -7.86
CA LEU A 184 15.54 10.68 -8.26
C LEU A 184 14.52 11.50 -7.45
N LEU A 185 14.67 11.53 -6.12
CA LEU A 185 13.79 12.31 -5.25
C LEU A 185 13.88 13.81 -5.54
N GLN A 186 15.09 14.33 -5.76
CA GLN A 186 15.28 15.75 -6.09
C GLN A 186 14.59 16.11 -7.41
N ASN A 187 14.76 15.29 -8.44
CA ASN A 187 14.15 15.54 -9.76
C ASN A 187 12.61 15.49 -9.66
N ALA A 188 12.05 14.51 -8.98
CA ALA A 188 10.61 14.41 -8.76
C ALA A 188 10.08 15.62 -7.97
N ALA A 189 10.79 16.03 -6.91
CA ALA A 189 10.40 17.16 -6.08
C ALA A 189 10.40 18.50 -6.85
N GLU A 190 11.39 18.75 -7.70
CA GLU A 190 11.44 19.97 -8.51
C GLU A 190 10.28 20.03 -9.52
N LYS A 191 9.93 18.91 -10.17
CA LYS A 191 8.77 18.86 -11.07
C LYS A 191 7.47 19.17 -10.33
N ILE A 192 7.27 18.56 -9.14
CA ILE A 192 6.08 18.83 -8.30
C ILE A 192 6.04 20.30 -7.89
N LYS A 193 7.19 20.87 -7.50
CA LYS A 193 7.28 22.30 -7.17
C LYS A 193 6.80 23.18 -8.32
N GLU A 194 7.25 22.91 -9.53
CA GLU A 194 6.85 23.65 -10.73
C GLU A 194 5.38 23.44 -11.09
N GLU A 195 4.88 22.18 -11.08
CA GLU A 195 3.52 21.83 -11.45
C GLU A 195 2.48 22.45 -10.51
N PHE A 196 2.77 22.44 -9.20
CA PHE A 196 1.84 22.92 -8.16
C PHE A 196 2.18 24.32 -7.63
N ASN A 197 3.20 24.99 -8.19
CA ASN A 197 3.63 26.34 -7.84
C ASN A 197 4.01 26.52 -6.35
N PHE A 198 4.76 25.58 -5.78
CA PHE A 198 5.31 25.75 -4.44
C PHE A 198 6.47 26.74 -4.44
N GLU A 199 6.54 27.61 -3.43
CA GLU A 199 7.65 28.57 -3.30
C GLU A 199 8.96 27.86 -2.94
N LYS A 200 8.90 26.85 -2.07
CA LYS A 200 10.06 26.12 -1.55
C LYS A 200 9.85 24.61 -1.60
N THR A 201 10.94 23.91 -1.86
CA THR A 201 11.02 22.46 -1.68
C THR A 201 12.32 22.10 -0.95
N ASN A 202 12.24 21.13 -0.05
CA ASN A 202 13.40 20.55 0.61
C ASN A 202 13.35 19.02 0.40
N VAL A 203 14.50 18.44 0.08
CA VAL A 203 14.62 17.00 -0.14
C VAL A 203 15.65 16.44 0.81
N TYR A 204 15.25 15.42 1.57
CA TYR A 204 16.09 14.70 2.50
C TYR A 204 16.05 13.23 2.10
N ALA A 205 17.20 12.69 1.70
CA ALA A 205 17.36 11.30 1.34
C ALA A 205 18.36 10.63 2.27
N ASN A 206 18.04 9.44 2.73
CA ASN A 206 18.92 8.66 3.60
C ASN A 206 18.88 7.18 3.18
N SER A 207 19.97 6.47 3.49
CA SER A 207 20.04 5.01 3.38
C SER A 207 20.17 4.42 4.78
N ASN A 208 19.26 3.54 5.16
CA ASN A 208 19.23 2.89 6.47
C ASN A 208 19.01 1.39 6.30
N ASP A 209 19.51 0.61 7.26
CA ASP A 209 19.31 -0.85 7.30
C ASP A 209 17.84 -1.25 7.51
N LYS A 210 17.00 -0.33 7.96
CA LYS A 210 15.60 -0.59 8.26
C LYS A 210 14.73 0.65 7.99
N VAL A 211 13.65 0.45 7.26
CA VAL A 211 12.59 1.45 7.09
C VAL A 211 11.59 1.29 8.23
N THR A 212 11.25 2.37 8.91
CA THR A 212 10.27 2.37 10.00
C THR A 212 8.99 3.02 9.50
N ASP A 213 7.85 2.38 9.72
CA ASP A 213 6.55 3.00 9.44
C ASP A 213 6.34 4.20 10.37
N ILE A 214 5.96 5.32 9.80
CA ILE A 214 5.62 6.51 10.56
C ILE A 214 4.16 6.38 10.98
N THR A 215 3.93 6.33 12.29
CA THR A 215 2.59 6.29 12.86
C THR A 215 1.95 7.66 12.76
N TYR A 216 0.78 7.74 12.16
CA TYR A 216 0.00 8.97 12.07
C TYR A 216 -1.30 8.84 12.87
N GLU A 217 -1.63 9.89 13.64
CA GLU A 217 -3.00 10.04 14.13
C GLU A 217 -3.93 10.33 12.95
N LYS A 218 -5.04 9.61 12.86
CA LYS A 218 -6.05 9.82 11.81
C LYS A 218 -6.65 11.21 11.95
N SER A 219 -6.62 11.99 10.89
CA SER A 219 -7.37 13.24 10.80
C SER A 219 -8.80 12.96 10.32
N GLU A 220 -9.80 13.56 10.97
CA GLU A 220 -11.19 13.48 10.54
C GLU A 220 -11.47 14.29 9.26
N SER A 221 -10.52 15.13 8.85
CA SER A 221 -10.69 16.00 7.67
C SER A 221 -10.58 15.21 6.36
N GLN A 222 -11.45 15.52 5.41
CA GLN A 222 -11.35 14.93 4.08
C GLN A 222 -10.10 15.45 3.36
N PRO A 223 -9.19 14.59 2.87
CA PRO A 223 -8.06 15.02 2.06
C PRO A 223 -8.53 15.73 0.81
N SER A 224 -7.79 16.78 0.45
CA SER A 224 -8.08 17.51 -0.77
C SER A 224 -7.70 16.69 -2.01
N SER A 225 -8.37 16.93 -3.11
CA SER A 225 -7.99 16.37 -4.41
C SER A 225 -6.56 16.74 -4.83
N LYS A 226 -6.02 17.83 -4.27
CA LYS A 226 -4.64 18.29 -4.49
C LYS A 226 -3.62 17.29 -3.95
N LEU A 227 -3.82 16.76 -2.72
CA LEU A 227 -2.90 15.76 -2.15
C LEU A 227 -2.82 14.51 -3.01
N TYR A 228 -3.96 14.01 -3.51
CA TYR A 228 -3.94 12.86 -4.41
C TYR A 228 -3.21 13.15 -5.73
N ARG A 229 -3.43 14.32 -6.33
CA ARG A 229 -2.74 14.72 -7.55
C ARG A 229 -1.22 14.82 -7.35
N ILE A 230 -0.78 15.38 -6.22
CA ILE A 230 0.63 15.44 -5.85
C ILE A 230 1.19 14.01 -5.69
N ALA A 231 0.51 13.13 -4.94
CA ALA A 231 0.94 11.75 -4.76
C ALA A 231 1.09 11.03 -6.11
N LYS A 232 0.10 11.12 -6.98
CA LYS A 232 0.10 10.52 -8.31
C LYS A 232 1.24 11.03 -9.16
N SER A 233 1.40 12.36 -9.28
CA SER A 233 2.45 12.97 -10.09
C SER A 233 3.82 12.55 -9.58
N PHE A 234 4.03 12.57 -8.25
CA PHE A 234 5.29 12.15 -7.64
C PHE A 234 5.60 10.66 -7.91
N ILE A 235 4.61 9.76 -7.74
CA ILE A 235 4.77 8.33 -8.04
C ILE A 235 5.13 8.11 -9.51
N SER A 236 4.47 8.82 -10.44
CA SER A 236 4.73 8.70 -11.87
C SER A 236 6.15 9.14 -12.28
N ASP A 237 6.79 9.98 -11.49
CA ASP A 237 8.17 10.42 -11.72
C ASP A 237 9.22 9.49 -11.08
N LEU A 238 8.80 8.62 -10.14
CA LEU A 238 9.67 7.64 -9.48
C LEU A 238 9.69 6.27 -10.18
N MET A 239 8.64 5.93 -10.92
CA MET A 239 8.46 4.64 -11.59
C MET A 239 8.75 4.72 -13.08
#